data_6ae6229ac0132753a21110987a4edcf3
#
_entry.id   6ae6229ac0132753a21110987a4edcf3
#
_cell.length_a   1.000
_cell.length_b   1.000
_cell.length_c   1.000
_cell.angle_alpha   90.00
_cell.angle_beta   90.00
_cell.angle_gamma   90.00
#
_symmetry.space_group_name_H-M   'P 1'
#
loop_
_entity.id
_entity.type
_entity.pdbx_description
1 polymer ?
#
loop_
_entity_poly.entity_id
_entity_poly.type
_entity_poly.pdbx_seq_one_letter_code
_entity_poly.pdbx_strand_id
1 'polypeptide(L)'
;ANGIALSQVRVPLGVVAIIYEARPNVTADAAGLCVKTGNAVILRGGSLAVNSNLAITRVLANAAVGAGLPEGCIQSVASTDREAANELMGLHGMIDVLIPRGGAGLIKSVVENAKVPVIETGVGNCHVYVHEAADPRMAQRIVLNAKTHRPGVCNAAETLLIDEAVYERVLPPILRALEEAGVTVHADEKTRALGAIMRVQPATEEDWSTEYLDLRIACKVVSGLNAAIDHINTYGTKHSEAIVTEDYTAATRFLNEVDAAAVYVNASTRFTDGGEFGLGAEIGISTQKLHARGPMGLAALTTTKYIAMGSGQIRE
;
A
#
# COMPACT_ATOMS: atom_id res chain seq x y z
N ALA A 1 -26.39 2.90 -31.33
CA ALA A 1 -27.22 3.07 -32.25
C ALA A 1 -28.71 3.27 -31.92
N ASN A 2 -29.04 3.70 -30.69
CA ASN A 2 -30.39 4.04 -30.26
C ASN A 2 -30.66 5.56 -30.26
N GLY A 3 -29.72 6.38 -30.79
CA GLY A 3 -29.85 7.84 -30.89
C GLY A 3 -29.59 8.62 -29.60
N ILE A 4 -29.24 7.98 -28.50
CA ILE A 4 -28.88 8.63 -27.25
C ILE A 4 -27.37 8.96 -27.26
N ALA A 5 -27.01 10.21 -26.95
CA ALA A 5 -25.64 10.59 -26.69
C ALA A 5 -25.28 10.24 -25.24
N LEU A 6 -24.36 9.26 -25.05
CA LEU A 6 -23.94 8.75 -23.75
C LEU A 6 -22.54 9.23 -23.43
N SER A 7 -22.36 9.80 -22.24
CA SER A 7 -21.07 10.20 -21.68
C SER A 7 -20.87 9.56 -20.30
N GLN A 8 -19.62 9.26 -19.96
CA GLN A 8 -19.23 8.84 -18.60
C GLN A 8 -18.37 9.94 -17.99
N VAL A 9 -18.77 10.46 -16.84
CA VAL A 9 -18.07 11.53 -16.13
C VAL A 9 -17.67 11.10 -14.74
N ARG A 10 -16.54 11.61 -14.24
CA ARG A 10 -16.14 11.42 -12.85
C ARG A 10 -16.91 12.34 -11.92
N VAL A 11 -17.28 11.81 -10.76
CA VAL A 11 -17.96 12.52 -9.68
C VAL A 11 -17.36 12.13 -8.33
N PRO A 12 -17.50 12.96 -7.28
CA PRO A 12 -17.09 12.62 -5.93
C PRO A 12 -17.69 11.29 -5.45
N LEU A 13 -17.03 10.61 -4.53
CA LEU A 13 -17.62 9.48 -3.79
C LEU A 13 -18.76 9.96 -2.88
N GLY A 14 -18.57 11.13 -2.24
CA GLY A 14 -19.52 11.72 -1.30
C GLY A 14 -18.87 12.08 0.03
N VAL A 15 -19.26 11.42 1.12
CA VAL A 15 -18.70 11.60 2.45
C VAL A 15 -17.66 10.49 2.70
N VAL A 16 -16.41 10.88 2.88
CA VAL A 16 -15.28 9.99 3.15
C VAL A 16 -14.92 10.05 4.63
N ALA A 17 -14.99 8.93 5.33
CA ALA A 17 -14.46 8.83 6.70
C ALA A 17 -13.06 8.23 6.70
N ILE A 18 -12.17 8.76 7.53
CA ILE A 18 -10.81 8.24 7.67
C ILE A 18 -10.49 8.01 9.14
N ILE A 19 -10.22 6.74 9.49
CA ILE A 19 -9.77 6.36 10.83
C ILE A 19 -8.26 6.09 10.74
N TYR A 20 -7.45 6.86 11.49
CA TYR A 20 -5.99 6.78 11.39
C TYR A 20 -5.30 6.87 12.74
N GLU A 21 -4.09 6.32 12.80
CA GLU A 21 -3.21 6.37 13.97
C GLU A 21 -2.50 7.74 14.09
N ALA A 22 -1.52 7.85 14.99
CA ALA A 22 -0.82 9.08 15.31
C ALA A 22 0.10 9.59 14.18
N ARG A 23 -0.51 10.14 13.12
CA ARG A 23 0.20 10.72 11.97
C ARG A 23 -0.47 12.06 11.58
N PRO A 24 -0.09 13.20 12.18
CA PRO A 24 -0.76 14.49 11.93
C PRO A 24 -0.78 14.93 10.46
N ASN A 25 0.22 14.55 9.66
CA ASN A 25 0.24 14.83 8.23
C ASN A 25 -0.93 14.21 7.48
N VAL A 26 -1.41 13.02 7.91
CA VAL A 26 -2.58 12.36 7.30
C VAL A 26 -3.83 13.25 7.38
N THR A 27 -3.97 14.05 8.44
CA THR A 27 -5.08 15.02 8.58
C THR A 27 -5.10 16.00 7.40
N ALA A 28 -3.94 16.55 7.05
CA ALA A 28 -3.81 17.54 5.97
C ALA A 28 -3.95 16.88 4.59
N ASP A 29 -3.27 15.76 4.37
CA ASP A 29 -3.28 15.03 3.10
C ASP A 29 -4.70 14.56 2.76
N ALA A 30 -5.38 13.95 3.73
CA ALA A 30 -6.74 13.46 3.57
C ALA A 30 -7.74 14.58 3.31
N ALA A 31 -7.69 15.66 4.10
CA ALA A 31 -8.57 16.81 3.89
C ALA A 31 -8.35 17.45 2.52
N GLY A 32 -7.09 17.66 2.14
CA GLY A 32 -6.73 18.27 0.84
C GLY A 32 -7.21 17.44 -0.35
N LEU A 33 -6.96 16.13 -0.34
CA LEU A 33 -7.36 15.22 -1.42
C LEU A 33 -8.89 15.08 -1.51
N CYS A 34 -9.60 14.96 -0.37
CA CYS A 34 -11.05 14.87 -0.36
C CYS A 34 -11.69 16.15 -0.90
N VAL A 35 -11.29 17.31 -0.39
CA VAL A 35 -11.82 18.60 -0.84
C VAL A 35 -11.54 18.85 -2.31
N LYS A 36 -10.33 18.56 -2.77
CA LYS A 36 -9.94 18.73 -4.19
C LYS A 36 -10.76 17.86 -5.14
N THR A 37 -11.30 16.75 -4.66
CA THR A 37 -12.16 15.85 -5.44
C THR A 37 -13.66 16.10 -5.22
N GLY A 38 -14.03 17.12 -4.42
CA GLY A 38 -15.42 17.48 -4.14
C GLY A 38 -16.08 16.61 -3.07
N ASN A 39 -15.32 15.84 -2.30
CA ASN A 39 -15.82 15.04 -1.18
C ASN A 39 -15.84 15.85 0.13
N ALA A 40 -16.81 15.58 0.99
CA ALA A 40 -16.68 15.90 2.40
C ALA A 40 -15.83 14.85 3.12
N VAL A 41 -15.15 15.25 4.22
CA VAL A 41 -14.28 14.33 4.96
C VAL A 41 -14.55 14.39 6.46
N ILE A 42 -14.61 13.21 7.09
CA ILE A 42 -14.68 13.04 8.54
C ILE A 42 -13.41 12.34 9.00
N LEU A 43 -12.63 13.01 9.86
CA LEU A 43 -11.32 12.59 10.30
C LEU A 43 -11.38 12.10 11.75
N ARG A 44 -10.90 10.89 12.01
CA ARG A 44 -10.75 10.33 13.36
C ARG A 44 -9.34 9.84 13.56
N GLY A 45 -8.50 10.67 14.20
CA GLY A 45 -7.12 10.34 14.51
C GLY A 45 -6.95 9.63 15.85
N GLY A 46 -5.80 8.99 16.05
CA GLY A 46 -5.43 8.36 17.31
C GLY A 46 -5.13 9.37 18.43
N SER A 47 -5.18 8.91 19.69
CA SER A 47 -5.05 9.74 20.90
C SER A 47 -3.72 10.48 21.00
N LEU A 48 -2.61 9.90 20.55
CA LEU A 48 -1.27 10.49 20.66
C LEU A 48 -1.11 11.82 19.91
N ALA A 49 -1.92 12.07 18.89
CA ALA A 49 -1.82 13.28 18.06
C ALA A 49 -3.12 14.09 18.03
N VAL A 50 -4.08 13.82 18.91
CA VAL A 50 -5.44 14.40 18.85
C VAL A 50 -5.42 15.92 18.81
N ASN A 51 -4.62 16.59 19.63
CA ASN A 51 -4.55 18.04 19.68
C ASN A 51 -4.01 18.64 18.36
N SER A 52 -2.99 18.03 17.78
CA SER A 52 -2.44 18.43 16.48
C SER A 52 -3.46 18.22 15.38
N ASN A 53 -4.15 17.07 15.35
CA ASN A 53 -5.17 16.75 14.38
C ASN A 53 -6.34 17.75 14.42
N LEU A 54 -6.84 18.05 15.62
CA LEU A 54 -7.91 19.03 15.81
C LEU A 54 -7.49 20.46 15.38
N ALA A 55 -6.26 20.86 15.69
CA ALA A 55 -5.72 22.15 15.27
C ALA A 55 -5.62 22.26 13.75
N ILE A 56 -5.07 21.24 13.08
CA ILE A 56 -4.96 21.18 11.60
C ILE A 56 -6.36 21.21 10.99
N THR A 57 -7.28 20.37 11.47
CA THR A 57 -8.66 20.30 10.94
C THR A 57 -9.33 21.66 11.02
N ARG A 58 -9.22 22.37 12.17
CA ARG A 58 -9.83 23.70 12.35
C ARG A 58 -9.27 24.73 11.37
N VAL A 59 -7.95 24.76 11.17
CA VAL A 59 -7.32 25.68 10.21
C VAL A 59 -7.80 25.39 8.79
N LEU A 60 -7.83 24.12 8.38
CA LEU A 60 -8.26 23.73 7.05
C LEU A 60 -9.75 23.97 6.83
N ALA A 61 -10.62 23.67 7.82
CA ALA A 61 -12.05 23.91 7.72
C ALA A 61 -12.37 25.42 7.60
N ASN A 62 -11.72 26.27 8.42
CA ASN A 62 -11.90 27.71 8.32
C ASN A 62 -11.43 28.28 6.97
N ALA A 63 -10.28 27.80 6.46
CA ALA A 63 -9.78 28.20 5.15
C ALA A 63 -10.72 27.76 4.02
N ALA A 64 -11.26 26.55 4.10
CA ALA A 64 -12.22 26.02 3.13
C ALA A 64 -13.50 26.87 3.06
N VAL A 65 -14.09 27.19 4.23
CA VAL A 65 -15.27 28.07 4.31
C VAL A 65 -14.95 29.48 3.81
N GLY A 66 -13.79 30.04 4.18
CA GLY A 66 -13.33 31.33 3.67
C GLY A 66 -13.11 31.38 2.16
N ALA A 67 -12.86 30.22 1.55
CA ALA A 67 -12.76 30.04 0.09
C ALA A 67 -14.12 29.74 -0.59
N GLY A 68 -15.23 29.73 0.16
CA GLY A 68 -16.58 29.53 -0.37
C GLY A 68 -17.05 28.06 -0.38
N LEU A 69 -16.35 27.14 0.28
CA LEU A 69 -16.84 25.77 0.44
C LEU A 69 -17.89 25.68 1.56
N PRO A 70 -18.80 24.71 1.52
CA PRO A 70 -19.83 24.54 2.55
C PRO A 70 -19.23 24.32 3.93
N GLU A 71 -19.87 24.86 4.96
CA GLU A 71 -19.55 24.54 6.34
C GLU A 71 -19.70 23.03 6.58
N GLY A 72 -18.78 22.42 7.35
CA GLY A 72 -18.79 20.99 7.63
C GLY A 72 -18.18 20.10 6.54
N CYS A 73 -17.65 20.67 5.45
CA CYS A 73 -16.96 19.86 4.43
C CYS A 73 -15.68 19.17 4.95
N ILE A 74 -15.07 19.68 6.01
CA ILE A 74 -13.95 19.08 6.74
C ILE A 74 -14.30 19.00 8.23
N GLN A 75 -14.42 17.80 8.76
CA GLN A 75 -14.80 17.56 10.15
C GLN A 75 -13.80 16.63 10.83
N SER A 76 -13.71 16.70 12.15
CA SER A 76 -12.88 15.81 12.96
C SER A 76 -13.66 15.36 14.19
N VAL A 77 -13.58 14.06 14.49
CA VAL A 77 -14.09 13.46 15.72
C VAL A 77 -13.11 13.74 16.85
N ALA A 78 -13.53 14.50 17.86
CA ALA A 78 -12.68 14.89 18.98
C ALA A 78 -12.44 13.73 19.98
N SER A 79 -13.41 12.81 20.11
CA SER A 79 -13.26 11.64 20.98
C SER A 79 -12.21 10.67 20.43
N THR A 80 -11.33 10.25 21.35
CA THR A 80 -10.31 9.20 21.08
C THR A 80 -10.78 7.81 21.50
N ASP A 81 -12.00 7.68 22.05
CA ASP A 81 -12.56 6.43 22.52
C ASP A 81 -12.80 5.45 21.35
N ARG A 82 -12.65 4.17 21.63
CA ARG A 82 -12.93 3.13 20.63
C ARG A 82 -14.40 3.11 20.20
N GLU A 83 -15.29 3.47 21.12
CA GLU A 83 -16.73 3.54 20.87
C GLU A 83 -17.06 4.55 19.77
N ALA A 84 -16.46 5.75 19.77
CA ALA A 84 -16.64 6.74 18.72
C ALA A 84 -16.15 6.23 17.35
N ALA A 85 -15.10 5.41 17.30
CA ALA A 85 -14.69 4.76 16.05
C ALA A 85 -15.70 3.69 15.60
N ASN A 86 -16.28 2.92 16.53
CA ASN A 86 -17.30 1.94 16.24
C ASN A 86 -18.60 2.60 15.75
N GLU A 87 -19.00 3.70 16.35
CA GLU A 87 -20.14 4.50 15.87
C GLU A 87 -19.90 4.98 14.43
N LEU A 88 -18.72 5.54 14.15
CA LEU A 88 -18.37 6.00 12.81
C LEU A 88 -18.45 4.88 11.77
N MET A 89 -17.96 3.67 12.12
CA MET A 89 -18.06 2.47 11.29
C MET A 89 -19.51 2.02 11.04
N GLY A 90 -20.43 2.40 11.93
CA GLY A 90 -21.85 2.05 11.88
C GLY A 90 -22.72 3.02 11.06
N LEU A 91 -22.22 4.18 10.65
CA LEU A 91 -23.00 5.27 10.02
C LEU A 91 -23.34 4.97 8.54
N HIS A 92 -23.95 3.82 8.29
CA HIS A 92 -24.43 3.45 6.96
C HIS A 92 -25.46 4.45 6.44
N GLY A 93 -25.32 4.89 5.20
CA GLY A 93 -26.19 5.90 4.57
C GLY A 93 -25.85 7.35 4.91
N MET A 94 -24.92 7.60 5.85
CA MET A 94 -24.36 8.93 6.14
C MET A 94 -22.92 9.05 5.65
N ILE A 95 -22.21 7.94 5.60
CA ILE A 95 -20.82 7.83 5.10
C ILE A 95 -20.85 6.93 3.88
N ASP A 96 -20.26 7.39 2.78
CA ASP A 96 -20.19 6.63 1.53
C ASP A 96 -19.03 5.64 1.51
N VAL A 97 -17.90 6.00 2.14
CA VAL A 97 -16.73 5.15 2.23
C VAL A 97 -15.88 5.46 3.45
N LEU A 98 -15.27 4.42 4.03
CA LEU A 98 -14.35 4.50 5.15
C LEU A 98 -12.98 3.98 4.73
N ILE A 99 -11.92 4.71 5.08
CA ILE A 99 -10.53 4.36 4.77
C ILE A 99 -9.75 4.25 6.09
N PRO A 100 -9.35 3.04 6.52
CA PRO A 100 -8.47 2.88 7.66
C PRO A 100 -7.01 3.19 7.29
N ARG A 101 -6.25 3.83 8.19
CA ARG A 101 -4.82 4.15 8.05
C ARG A 101 -4.05 3.83 9.32
N GLY A 102 -3.40 2.71 9.39
CA GLY A 102 -2.63 2.28 10.58
C GLY A 102 -2.08 0.88 10.45
N GLY A 103 -1.74 0.28 11.58
CA GLY A 103 -1.25 -1.09 11.63
C GLY A 103 -2.33 -2.14 11.35
N ALA A 104 -1.89 -3.39 11.14
CA ALA A 104 -2.74 -4.51 10.77
C ALA A 104 -3.97 -4.68 11.68
N GLY A 105 -3.82 -4.46 13.00
CA GLY A 105 -4.91 -4.59 13.97
C GLY A 105 -6.04 -3.59 13.75
N LEU A 106 -5.71 -2.32 13.43
CA LEU A 106 -6.72 -1.32 13.11
C LEU A 106 -7.43 -1.66 11.80
N ILE A 107 -6.67 -1.98 10.75
CA ILE A 107 -7.21 -2.31 9.44
C ILE A 107 -8.18 -3.49 9.55
N LYS A 108 -7.73 -4.58 10.19
CA LYS A 108 -8.55 -5.78 10.42
C LYS A 108 -9.83 -5.44 11.19
N SER A 109 -9.73 -4.68 12.27
CA SER A 109 -10.89 -4.28 13.08
C SER A 109 -11.91 -3.49 12.26
N VAL A 110 -11.45 -2.56 11.40
CA VAL A 110 -12.35 -1.79 10.53
C VAL A 110 -13.01 -2.68 9.49
N VAL A 111 -12.25 -3.52 8.80
CA VAL A 111 -12.78 -4.42 7.75
C VAL A 111 -13.81 -5.39 8.30
N GLU A 112 -13.60 -5.94 9.51
CA GLU A 112 -14.51 -6.91 10.13
C GLU A 112 -15.78 -6.27 10.72
N ASN A 113 -15.73 -5.00 11.16
CA ASN A 113 -16.82 -4.41 11.95
C ASN A 113 -17.58 -3.28 11.22
N ALA A 114 -17.03 -2.72 10.14
CA ALA A 114 -17.69 -1.63 9.43
C ALA A 114 -18.95 -2.09 8.70
N LYS A 115 -20.02 -1.31 8.83
CA LYS A 115 -21.25 -1.41 8.05
C LYS A 115 -21.25 -0.45 6.84
N VAL A 116 -20.26 0.43 6.80
CA VAL A 116 -19.97 1.35 5.70
C VAL A 116 -18.99 0.65 4.74
N PRO A 117 -19.09 0.86 3.43
CA PRO A 117 -18.08 0.36 2.48
C PRO A 117 -16.67 0.80 2.87
N VAL A 118 -15.70 -0.13 2.84
CA VAL A 118 -14.31 0.12 3.23
C VAL A 118 -13.40 0.03 2.01
N ILE A 119 -12.50 1.01 1.87
CA ILE A 119 -11.32 0.86 1.01
C ILE A 119 -10.17 0.49 1.93
N GLU A 120 -9.79 -0.76 1.88
CA GLU A 120 -8.73 -1.32 2.72
C GLU A 120 -7.37 -0.83 2.28
N THR A 121 -6.58 -0.27 3.22
CA THR A 121 -5.15 -0.06 3.00
C THR A 121 -4.36 -1.28 3.45
N GLY A 122 -3.33 -1.67 2.69
CA GLY A 122 -2.59 -2.91 2.94
C GLY A 122 -1.45 -2.73 3.93
N VAL A 123 -1.13 -3.81 4.66
CA VAL A 123 0.18 -4.06 5.24
C VAL A 123 1.13 -4.53 4.14
N GLY A 124 2.44 -4.36 4.29
CA GLY A 124 3.39 -4.59 3.21
C GLY A 124 4.41 -5.68 3.49
N ASN A 125 4.05 -6.97 3.35
CA ASN A 125 5.06 -8.02 3.21
C ASN A 125 5.51 -8.09 1.75
N CYS A 126 6.44 -7.17 1.38
CA CYS A 126 6.92 -7.03 0.01
C CYS A 126 8.14 -7.91 -0.26
N HIS A 127 8.22 -8.47 -1.47
CA HIS A 127 9.31 -9.36 -1.88
C HIS A 127 10.20 -8.73 -2.94
N VAL A 128 11.48 -9.09 -2.88
CA VAL A 128 12.41 -8.92 -4.01
C VAL A 128 12.92 -10.31 -4.40
N TYR A 129 12.61 -10.74 -5.61
CA TYR A 129 13.11 -11.99 -6.18
C TYR A 129 14.30 -11.71 -7.10
N VAL A 130 15.42 -12.36 -6.83
CA VAL A 130 16.62 -12.32 -7.66
C VAL A 130 16.67 -13.60 -8.51
N HIS A 131 16.36 -13.43 -9.79
CA HIS A 131 16.30 -14.51 -10.78
C HIS A 131 17.69 -14.97 -11.24
N GLU A 132 17.82 -16.15 -11.83
CA GLU A 132 19.09 -16.70 -12.33
C GLU A 132 19.81 -15.79 -13.33
N ALA A 133 19.05 -15.04 -14.14
CA ALA A 133 19.56 -14.08 -15.11
C ALA A 133 19.67 -12.65 -14.56
N ALA A 134 19.80 -12.47 -13.26
CA ALA A 134 19.95 -11.14 -12.66
C ALA A 134 21.40 -10.63 -12.78
N ASP A 135 21.55 -9.32 -13.06
CA ASP A 135 22.82 -8.63 -12.79
C ASP A 135 23.08 -8.55 -11.28
N PRO A 136 24.19 -9.11 -10.78
CA PRO A 136 24.43 -9.18 -9.33
C PRO A 136 24.58 -7.81 -8.65
N ARG A 137 25.11 -6.80 -9.36
CA ARG A 137 25.28 -5.44 -8.80
C ARG A 137 23.97 -4.72 -8.72
N MET A 138 23.12 -4.89 -9.74
CA MET A 138 21.75 -4.37 -9.74
C MET A 138 20.93 -4.99 -8.60
N ALA A 139 20.99 -6.31 -8.46
CA ALA A 139 20.31 -7.05 -7.40
C ALA A 139 20.73 -6.55 -6.00
N GLN A 140 22.01 -6.41 -5.72
CA GLN A 140 22.51 -5.89 -4.45
C GLN A 140 21.97 -4.48 -4.17
N ARG A 141 22.03 -3.58 -5.14
CA ARG A 141 21.56 -2.19 -4.98
C ARG A 141 20.05 -2.13 -4.71
N ILE A 142 19.27 -2.90 -5.45
CA ILE A 142 17.80 -2.93 -5.31
C ILE A 142 17.42 -3.50 -3.95
N VAL A 143 17.96 -4.65 -3.56
CA VAL A 143 17.65 -5.29 -2.27
C VAL A 143 18.04 -4.39 -1.10
N LEU A 144 19.26 -3.82 -1.12
CA LEU A 144 19.72 -2.93 -0.07
C LEU A 144 18.80 -1.69 0.04
N ASN A 145 18.50 -1.02 -1.06
CA ASN A 145 17.59 0.13 -1.08
C ASN A 145 16.19 -0.25 -0.60
N ALA A 146 15.63 -1.35 -1.11
CA ALA A 146 14.27 -1.78 -0.78
C ALA A 146 14.11 -2.05 0.73
N LYS A 147 15.15 -2.55 1.42
CA LYS A 147 15.09 -2.80 2.86
C LYS A 147 15.50 -1.59 3.70
N THR A 148 16.57 -0.87 3.33
CA THR A 148 17.24 0.04 4.27
C THR A 148 16.89 1.51 4.10
N HIS A 149 16.36 1.93 2.94
CA HIS A 149 16.02 3.34 2.67
C HIS A 149 15.00 3.87 3.71
N ARG A 150 14.00 3.08 4.07
CA ARG A 150 13.02 3.39 5.12
C ARG A 150 12.34 2.09 5.58
N PRO A 151 12.88 1.37 6.56
CA PRO A 151 12.40 0.03 6.90
C PRO A 151 10.99 -0.02 7.52
N GLY A 152 10.54 1.05 8.19
CA GLY A 152 9.26 1.13 8.89
C GLY A 152 8.06 1.55 8.02
N VAL A 153 8.06 1.24 6.72
CA VAL A 153 6.96 1.57 5.80
C VAL A 153 6.54 0.34 4.99
N CYS A 154 5.27 0.30 4.59
CA CYS A 154 4.63 -0.85 3.96
C CYS A 154 5.19 -1.29 2.59
N ASN A 155 5.95 -0.44 1.89
CA ASN A 155 6.61 -0.78 0.63
C ASN A 155 8.10 -1.15 0.79
N ALA A 156 8.61 -1.25 2.03
CA ALA A 156 9.94 -1.80 2.28
C ALA A 156 9.94 -3.32 2.03
N ALA A 157 11.05 -3.86 1.52
CA ALA A 157 11.16 -5.29 1.35
C ALA A 157 11.24 -6.00 2.72
N GLU A 158 10.43 -7.04 2.87
CA GLU A 158 10.41 -7.89 4.05
C GLU A 158 10.94 -9.29 3.76
N THR A 159 10.90 -9.71 2.48
CA THR A 159 11.42 -11.02 2.06
C THR A 159 12.29 -10.88 0.81
N LEU A 160 13.47 -11.47 0.87
CA LEU A 160 14.38 -11.71 -0.24
C LEU A 160 14.26 -13.16 -0.70
N LEU A 161 13.86 -13.35 -1.95
CA LEU A 161 13.90 -14.65 -2.61
C LEU A 161 15.08 -14.67 -3.59
N ILE A 162 15.79 -15.78 -3.67
CA ILE A 162 16.90 -15.94 -4.61
C ILE A 162 16.83 -17.26 -5.32
N ASP A 163 17.12 -17.25 -6.62
CA ASP A 163 17.12 -18.43 -7.45
C ASP A 163 18.24 -19.41 -7.03
N GLU A 164 17.89 -20.69 -6.88
CA GLU A 164 18.82 -21.75 -6.53
C GLU A 164 20.00 -21.88 -7.51
N ALA A 165 19.79 -21.56 -8.79
CA ALA A 165 20.83 -21.63 -9.80
C ALA A 165 21.99 -20.65 -9.58
N VAL A 166 21.78 -19.59 -8.80
CA VAL A 166 22.77 -18.50 -8.64
C VAL A 166 23.05 -18.10 -7.19
N TYR A 167 22.37 -18.69 -6.20
CA TYR A 167 22.42 -18.20 -4.81
C TYR A 167 23.86 -18.24 -4.23
N GLU A 168 24.67 -19.22 -4.52
CA GLU A 168 26.06 -19.33 -4.00
C GLU A 168 26.94 -18.15 -4.48
N ARG A 169 26.67 -17.67 -5.70
CA ARG A 169 27.46 -16.59 -6.32
C ARG A 169 26.91 -15.20 -5.99
N VAL A 170 25.60 -15.03 -6.01
CA VAL A 170 24.94 -13.72 -5.97
C VAL A 170 24.53 -13.31 -4.55
N LEU A 171 24.15 -14.28 -3.70
CA LEU A 171 23.63 -13.98 -2.37
C LEU A 171 24.72 -13.50 -1.38
N PRO A 172 25.95 -14.03 -1.32
CA PRO A 172 26.93 -13.59 -0.32
C PRO A 172 27.25 -12.08 -0.33
N PRO A 173 27.47 -11.41 -1.47
CA PRO A 173 27.67 -9.95 -1.48
C PRO A 173 26.43 -9.18 -1.03
N ILE A 174 25.20 -9.66 -1.32
CA ILE A 174 23.97 -9.04 -0.86
C ILE A 174 23.86 -9.13 0.67
N LEU A 175 24.10 -10.32 1.22
CA LEU A 175 24.07 -10.56 2.68
C LEU A 175 25.07 -9.67 3.43
N ARG A 176 26.30 -9.54 2.93
CA ARG A 176 27.30 -8.65 3.54
C ARG A 176 26.84 -7.19 3.53
N ALA A 177 26.28 -6.70 2.43
CA ALA A 177 25.78 -5.33 2.35
C ALA A 177 24.62 -5.09 3.32
N LEU A 178 23.72 -6.07 3.49
CA LEU A 178 22.64 -6.00 4.46
C LEU A 178 23.18 -5.99 5.91
N GLU A 179 24.18 -6.83 6.22
CA GLU A 179 24.83 -6.86 7.54
C GLU A 179 25.55 -5.55 7.86
N GLU A 180 26.30 -4.99 6.91
CA GLU A 180 26.95 -3.67 7.05
C GLU A 180 25.93 -2.55 7.32
N ALA A 181 24.73 -2.66 6.77
CA ALA A 181 23.62 -1.75 7.03
C ALA A 181 22.85 -2.06 8.34
N GLY A 182 23.30 -3.06 9.12
CA GLY A 182 22.70 -3.42 10.41
C GLY A 182 21.48 -4.33 10.31
N VAL A 183 21.19 -4.89 9.14
CA VAL A 183 20.03 -5.77 8.95
C VAL A 183 20.29 -7.17 9.52
N THR A 184 19.34 -7.71 10.27
CA THR A 184 19.30 -9.11 10.69
C THR A 184 18.54 -9.93 9.66
N VAL A 185 19.12 -11.03 9.22
CA VAL A 185 18.53 -11.90 8.20
C VAL A 185 17.95 -13.16 8.85
N HIS A 186 16.66 -13.40 8.66
CA HIS A 186 15.99 -14.65 9.02
C HIS A 186 16.01 -15.56 7.79
N ALA A 187 16.82 -16.61 7.82
CA ALA A 187 17.21 -17.33 6.63
C ALA A 187 16.89 -18.83 6.68
N ASP A 188 16.58 -19.39 5.51
CA ASP A 188 16.47 -20.82 5.32
C ASP A 188 17.84 -21.53 5.52
N GLU A 189 17.82 -22.85 5.51
CA GLU A 189 19.02 -23.67 5.75
C GLU A 189 20.10 -23.45 4.68
N LYS A 190 19.71 -23.34 3.38
CA LYS A 190 20.66 -23.11 2.29
C LYS A 190 21.39 -21.78 2.42
N THR A 191 20.66 -20.71 2.72
CA THR A 191 21.22 -19.39 2.97
C THR A 191 22.18 -19.39 4.17
N ARG A 192 21.80 -20.03 5.28
CA ARG A 192 22.64 -20.13 6.48
C ARG A 192 23.90 -20.95 6.24
N ALA A 193 23.83 -22.02 5.44
CA ALA A 193 24.97 -22.87 5.11
C ALA A 193 26.08 -22.13 4.35
N LEU A 194 25.78 -20.99 3.71
CA LEU A 194 26.82 -20.16 3.07
C LEU A 194 27.82 -19.56 4.07
N GLY A 195 27.43 -19.38 5.34
CA GLY A 195 28.30 -18.79 6.36
C GLY A 195 28.77 -17.36 6.02
N ALA A 196 28.05 -16.65 5.19
CA ALA A 196 28.47 -15.36 4.60
C ALA A 196 28.43 -14.18 5.57
N ILE A 197 27.60 -14.28 6.63
CA ILE A 197 27.36 -13.21 7.63
C ILE A 197 27.15 -13.82 9.03
N MET A 198 27.32 -12.97 10.06
CA MET A 198 27.09 -13.33 11.46
C MET A 198 25.69 -13.00 11.96
N ARG A 199 25.05 -11.95 11.43
CA ARG A 199 23.70 -11.53 11.79
C ARG A 199 22.64 -12.35 11.06
N VAL A 200 22.69 -13.67 11.18
CA VAL A 200 21.74 -14.60 10.57
C VAL A 200 21.08 -15.45 11.65
N GLN A 201 19.75 -15.59 11.52
CA GLN A 201 18.91 -16.44 12.38
C GLN A 201 18.17 -17.46 11.51
N PRO A 202 17.80 -18.63 12.06
CA PRO A 202 16.96 -19.56 11.34
C PRO A 202 15.57 -18.94 11.13
N ALA A 203 15.08 -18.96 9.89
CA ALA A 203 13.72 -18.60 9.59
C ALA A 203 12.74 -19.66 10.09
N THR A 204 11.59 -19.21 10.55
CA THR A 204 10.42 -20.03 10.86
C THR A 204 9.36 -19.83 9.78
N GLU A 205 8.29 -20.60 9.80
CA GLU A 205 7.19 -20.42 8.85
C GLU A 205 6.52 -19.05 8.97
N GLU A 206 6.46 -18.49 10.18
CA GLU A 206 5.91 -17.16 10.46
C GLU A 206 6.70 -16.04 9.78
N ASP A 207 8.03 -16.19 9.65
CA ASP A 207 8.89 -15.19 9.04
C ASP A 207 8.51 -14.90 7.57
N TRP A 208 7.97 -15.89 6.85
CA TRP A 208 7.56 -15.71 5.44
C TRP A 208 6.36 -14.79 5.26
N SER A 209 5.53 -14.62 6.30
CA SER A 209 4.35 -13.74 6.29
C SER A 209 4.50 -12.48 7.16
N THR A 210 5.68 -12.29 7.77
CA THR A 210 5.90 -11.20 8.73
C THR A 210 6.27 -9.89 8.04
N GLU A 211 5.52 -8.83 8.35
CA GLU A 211 5.93 -7.44 8.11
C GLU A 211 6.74 -6.97 9.32
N TYR A 212 8.07 -6.98 9.23
CA TYR A 212 8.95 -6.63 10.36
C TYR A 212 8.93 -5.15 10.73
N LEU A 213 8.77 -4.27 9.74
CA LEU A 213 8.83 -2.81 9.90
C LEU A 213 10.13 -2.31 10.56
N ASP A 214 11.20 -3.06 10.42
CA ASP A 214 12.48 -2.87 11.08
C ASP A 214 13.64 -3.35 10.19
N LEU A 215 14.89 -3.20 10.63
CA LEU A 215 16.08 -3.73 9.97
C LEU A 215 16.20 -5.26 10.12
N ARG A 216 15.15 -5.96 9.72
CA ARG A 216 15.05 -7.41 9.61
C ARG A 216 14.48 -7.80 8.26
N ILE A 217 14.94 -8.91 7.70
CA ILE A 217 14.47 -9.43 6.42
C ILE A 217 14.49 -10.96 6.43
N ALA A 218 13.44 -11.58 5.90
CA ALA A 218 13.44 -13.01 5.61
C ALA A 218 14.22 -13.26 4.31
N CYS A 219 14.96 -14.39 4.24
CA CYS A 219 15.71 -14.79 3.04
C CYS A 219 15.53 -16.27 2.74
N LYS A 220 15.11 -16.59 1.52
CA LYS A 220 14.85 -17.96 1.08
C LYS A 220 15.40 -18.25 -0.30
N VAL A 221 16.08 -19.39 -0.46
CA VAL A 221 16.45 -19.93 -1.75
C VAL A 221 15.27 -20.69 -2.34
N VAL A 222 14.89 -20.38 -3.57
CA VAL A 222 13.77 -20.99 -4.28
C VAL A 222 14.21 -21.67 -5.58
N SER A 223 13.53 -22.75 -5.97
CA SER A 223 13.88 -23.57 -7.13
C SER A 223 13.38 -22.95 -8.46
N GLY A 224 13.67 -21.64 -8.67
CA GLY A 224 13.34 -20.93 -9.90
C GLY A 224 12.07 -20.09 -9.82
N LEU A 225 11.70 -19.50 -10.97
CA LEU A 225 10.63 -18.51 -11.11
C LEU A 225 9.27 -19.00 -10.59
N ASN A 226 8.88 -20.25 -10.88
CA ASN A 226 7.58 -20.77 -10.44
C ASN A 226 7.48 -20.79 -8.91
N ALA A 227 8.51 -21.32 -8.25
CA ALA A 227 8.55 -21.36 -6.78
C ALA A 227 8.58 -19.97 -6.13
N ALA A 228 9.21 -18.98 -6.79
CA ALA A 228 9.17 -17.59 -6.35
C ALA A 228 7.77 -17.00 -6.45
N ILE A 229 7.07 -17.18 -7.57
CA ILE A 229 5.70 -16.71 -7.80
C ILE A 229 4.74 -17.37 -6.79
N ASP A 230 4.85 -18.68 -6.60
CA ASP A 230 4.02 -19.43 -5.64
C ASP A 230 4.23 -18.93 -4.21
N HIS A 231 5.50 -18.68 -3.81
CA HIS A 231 5.81 -18.13 -2.51
C HIS A 231 5.21 -16.74 -2.31
N ILE A 232 5.41 -15.84 -3.28
CA ILE A 232 4.87 -14.47 -3.23
C ILE A 232 3.35 -14.48 -3.16
N ASN A 233 2.68 -15.26 -3.99
CA ASN A 233 1.22 -15.35 -4.00
C ASN A 233 0.64 -15.99 -2.72
N THR A 234 1.45 -16.81 -2.02
CA THR A 234 1.04 -17.47 -0.76
C THR A 234 1.23 -16.56 0.45
N TYR A 235 2.40 -15.92 0.58
CA TYR A 235 2.79 -15.18 1.79
C TYR A 235 2.72 -13.66 1.63
N GLY A 236 2.72 -13.15 0.40
CA GLY A 236 2.65 -11.73 0.10
C GLY A 236 1.30 -11.12 0.47
N THR A 237 1.33 -9.85 0.81
CA THR A 237 0.14 -9.06 1.16
C THR A 237 -0.49 -8.37 -0.05
N LYS A 238 -0.05 -8.69 -1.26
CA LYS A 238 -0.49 -8.10 -2.53
C LYS A 238 -0.17 -6.62 -2.66
N HIS A 239 0.87 -6.16 -1.98
CA HIS A 239 1.26 -4.75 -1.95
C HIS A 239 2.23 -4.42 -3.09
N SER A 240 3.49 -4.81 -2.98
CA SER A 240 4.55 -4.44 -3.94
C SER A 240 5.57 -5.56 -4.05
N GLU A 241 5.78 -6.05 -5.27
CA GLU A 241 6.63 -7.20 -5.53
C GLU A 241 7.62 -6.88 -6.65
N ALA A 242 8.86 -7.32 -6.55
CA ALA A 242 9.90 -7.03 -7.53
C ALA A 242 10.64 -8.27 -7.98
N ILE A 243 10.96 -8.34 -9.27
CA ILE A 243 11.94 -9.27 -9.83
C ILE A 243 13.16 -8.51 -10.33
N VAL A 244 14.35 -9.06 -10.09
CA VAL A 244 15.59 -8.59 -10.73
C VAL A 244 16.01 -9.65 -11.75
N THR A 245 16.02 -9.29 -13.03
CA THR A 245 16.34 -10.20 -14.14
C THR A 245 16.68 -9.45 -15.41
N GLU A 246 17.51 -10.05 -16.26
CA GLU A 246 17.72 -9.63 -17.64
C GLU A 246 16.99 -10.54 -18.65
N ASP A 247 16.27 -11.55 -18.17
CA ASP A 247 15.43 -12.42 -19.01
C ASP A 247 14.04 -11.79 -19.21
N TYR A 248 13.73 -11.45 -20.47
CA TYR A 248 12.46 -10.82 -20.83
C TYR A 248 11.26 -11.75 -20.59
N THR A 249 11.43 -13.05 -20.79
CA THR A 249 10.35 -14.03 -20.60
C THR A 249 10.01 -14.18 -19.12
N ALA A 250 11.03 -14.30 -18.26
CA ALA A 250 10.86 -14.35 -16.82
C ALA A 250 10.22 -13.06 -16.28
N ALA A 251 10.68 -11.89 -16.76
CA ALA A 251 10.09 -10.60 -16.41
C ALA A 251 8.60 -10.53 -16.76
N THR A 252 8.25 -10.90 -17.99
CA THR A 252 6.86 -10.87 -18.47
C THR A 252 5.96 -11.82 -17.68
N ARG A 253 6.44 -13.03 -17.40
CA ARG A 253 5.68 -13.99 -16.58
C ARG A 253 5.47 -13.46 -15.17
N PHE A 254 6.51 -12.95 -14.52
CA PHE A 254 6.42 -12.38 -13.19
C PHE A 254 5.40 -11.25 -13.12
N LEU A 255 5.43 -10.30 -14.07
CA LEU A 255 4.47 -9.20 -14.16
C LEU A 255 3.02 -9.66 -14.28
N ASN A 256 2.76 -10.78 -14.97
CA ASN A 256 1.41 -11.28 -15.22
C ASN A 256 0.90 -12.25 -14.14
N GLU A 257 1.78 -13.03 -13.52
CA GLU A 257 1.41 -14.12 -12.63
C GLU A 257 1.45 -13.74 -11.14
N VAL A 258 2.14 -12.65 -10.78
CA VAL A 258 2.17 -12.14 -9.41
C VAL A 258 0.95 -11.24 -9.14
N ASP A 259 0.14 -11.61 -8.14
CA ASP A 259 -1.05 -10.86 -7.76
C ASP A 259 -0.72 -9.78 -6.71
N ALA A 260 -0.23 -8.63 -7.18
CA ALA A 260 0.06 -7.48 -6.32
C ALA A 260 -0.44 -6.16 -6.93
N ALA A 261 -0.55 -5.12 -6.07
CA ALA A 261 -0.97 -3.78 -6.49
C ALA A 261 0.09 -3.10 -7.36
N ALA A 262 1.38 -3.37 -7.08
CA ALA A 262 2.49 -2.91 -7.91
C ALA A 262 3.50 -4.05 -8.10
N VAL A 263 3.87 -4.31 -9.35
CA VAL A 263 4.85 -5.34 -9.71
C VAL A 263 5.96 -4.70 -10.54
N TYR A 264 7.20 -4.92 -10.13
CA TYR A 264 8.37 -4.26 -10.69
C TYR A 264 9.33 -5.24 -11.37
N VAL A 265 9.92 -4.79 -12.44
CA VAL A 265 11.12 -5.40 -13.03
C VAL A 265 12.28 -4.43 -12.84
N ASN A 266 13.37 -4.89 -12.22
CA ASN A 266 14.63 -4.15 -12.06
C ASN A 266 14.48 -2.80 -11.34
N ALA A 267 13.53 -2.70 -10.40
CA ALA A 267 13.32 -1.51 -9.57
C ALA A 267 13.00 -1.89 -8.12
N SER A 268 13.26 -0.97 -7.22
CA SER A 268 12.96 -1.11 -5.80
C SER A 268 11.45 -1.03 -5.54
N THR A 269 10.93 -1.83 -4.61
CA THR A 269 9.54 -1.74 -4.13
C THR A 269 9.21 -0.39 -3.49
N ARG A 270 10.25 0.37 -3.10
CA ARG A 270 10.14 1.71 -2.51
C ARG A 270 9.49 2.75 -3.42
N PHE A 271 9.38 2.49 -4.71
CA PHE A 271 8.68 3.37 -5.65
C PHE A 271 7.14 3.29 -5.56
N THR A 272 6.56 2.37 -4.80
CA THR A 272 5.10 2.33 -4.59
C THR A 272 4.67 3.47 -3.66
N ASP A 273 4.53 4.65 -4.22
CA ASP A 273 4.23 5.90 -3.51
C ASP A 273 3.50 6.86 -4.47
N GLY A 274 2.51 7.59 -3.96
CA GLY A 274 1.72 8.51 -4.80
C GLY A 274 2.53 9.65 -5.40
N GLY A 275 3.55 10.14 -4.70
CA GLY A 275 4.49 11.14 -5.23
C GLY A 275 5.35 10.58 -6.34
N GLU A 276 5.97 9.41 -6.10
CA GLU A 276 6.84 8.73 -7.06
C GLU A 276 6.08 8.28 -8.32
N PHE A 277 4.80 7.92 -8.20
CA PHE A 277 3.94 7.57 -9.33
C PHE A 277 3.36 8.79 -10.07
N GLY A 278 3.72 10.01 -9.64
CA GLY A 278 3.23 11.23 -10.27
C GLY A 278 1.77 11.58 -9.96
N LEU A 279 1.19 10.98 -8.91
CA LEU A 279 -0.18 11.27 -8.46
C LEU A 279 -0.25 12.53 -7.56
N GLY A 280 0.91 13.09 -7.21
CA GLY A 280 1.07 14.26 -6.35
C GLY A 280 1.03 13.93 -4.86
N ALA A 281 -0.03 13.27 -4.39
CA ALA A 281 -0.18 12.79 -3.02
C ALA A 281 -1.07 11.55 -2.99
N GLU A 282 -1.10 10.86 -1.85
CA GLU A 282 -1.95 9.70 -1.65
C GLU A 282 -2.59 9.67 -0.26
N ILE A 283 -3.77 9.08 -0.15
CA ILE A 283 -4.38 8.75 1.14
C ILE A 283 -3.80 7.46 1.72
N GLY A 284 -3.27 6.61 0.88
CA GLY A 284 -2.68 5.33 1.23
C GLY A 284 -2.61 4.39 0.05
N ILE A 285 -2.11 3.19 0.29
CA ILE A 285 -1.93 2.16 -0.72
C ILE A 285 -2.92 1.03 -0.44
N SER A 286 -3.85 0.80 -1.37
CA SER A 286 -4.82 -0.28 -1.26
C SER A 286 -4.29 -1.55 -1.93
N THR A 287 -4.49 -2.69 -1.27
CA THR A 287 -4.15 -4.01 -1.81
C THR A 287 -5.37 -4.78 -2.30
N GLN A 288 -6.58 -4.25 -2.09
CA GLN A 288 -7.82 -4.86 -2.56
C GLN A 288 -8.00 -4.71 -4.08
N LYS A 289 -8.87 -5.53 -4.68
CA LYS A 289 -9.14 -5.49 -6.13
C LYS A 289 -10.35 -4.61 -6.47
N LEU A 290 -11.29 -4.47 -5.54
CA LEU A 290 -12.51 -3.70 -5.76
C LEU A 290 -12.24 -2.21 -5.55
N HIS A 291 -12.67 -1.39 -6.52
CA HIS A 291 -12.53 0.06 -6.61
C HIS A 291 -11.07 0.51 -6.80
N ALA A 292 -10.36 0.93 -5.72
CA ALA A 292 -8.99 1.41 -5.81
C ALA A 292 -7.98 0.30 -5.46
N ARG A 293 -6.90 0.18 -6.23
CA ARG A 293 -5.76 -0.69 -5.97
C ARG A 293 -4.45 0.07 -6.21
N GLY A 294 -3.47 -0.08 -5.33
CA GLY A 294 -2.23 0.69 -5.34
C GLY A 294 -2.38 2.05 -4.64
N PRO A 295 -1.45 3.01 -4.89
CA PRO A 295 -1.49 4.35 -4.30
C PRO A 295 -2.79 5.09 -4.67
N MET A 296 -3.49 5.58 -3.65
CA MET A 296 -4.81 6.22 -3.82
C MET A 296 -4.68 7.74 -3.88
N GLY A 297 -4.44 8.28 -5.07
CA GLY A 297 -4.50 9.70 -5.37
C GLY A 297 -5.92 10.20 -5.65
N LEU A 298 -6.05 11.35 -6.31
CA LEU A 298 -7.33 12.01 -6.59
C LEU A 298 -8.35 11.11 -7.31
N ALA A 299 -7.90 10.32 -8.30
CA ALA A 299 -8.78 9.45 -9.07
C ALA A 299 -9.47 8.38 -8.21
N ALA A 300 -8.79 7.87 -7.19
CA ALA A 300 -9.32 6.87 -6.27
C ALA A 300 -10.45 7.40 -5.36
N LEU A 301 -10.52 8.71 -5.17
CA LEU A 301 -11.58 9.40 -4.40
C LEU A 301 -12.77 9.84 -5.24
N THR A 302 -12.87 9.30 -6.45
CA THR A 302 -13.98 9.57 -7.36
C THR A 302 -14.59 8.27 -7.88
N THR A 303 -15.87 8.36 -8.25
CA THR A 303 -16.54 7.32 -9.02
C THR A 303 -17.02 7.87 -10.36
N THR A 304 -17.76 7.10 -11.13
CA THR A 304 -18.29 7.54 -12.43
C THR A 304 -19.81 7.50 -12.43
N LYS A 305 -20.44 8.44 -13.17
CA LYS A 305 -21.84 8.35 -13.55
C LYS A 305 -22.01 8.50 -15.05
N TYR A 306 -23.08 7.94 -15.57
CA TYR A 306 -23.47 8.13 -16.96
C TYR A 306 -24.38 9.35 -17.09
N ILE A 307 -24.12 10.15 -18.12
CA ILE A 307 -25.01 11.23 -18.57
C ILE A 307 -25.51 10.84 -19.94
N ALA A 308 -26.82 10.73 -20.07
CA ALA A 308 -27.50 10.38 -21.32
C ALA A 308 -28.34 11.55 -21.80
N MET A 309 -28.08 12.04 -23.01
CA MET A 309 -28.89 13.10 -23.65
C MET A 309 -29.60 12.51 -24.84
N GLY A 310 -30.91 12.68 -24.83
CA GLY A 310 -31.82 12.23 -25.87
C GLY A 310 -32.71 13.35 -26.44
N SER A 311 -33.45 13.02 -27.46
CA SER A 311 -34.43 13.89 -28.12
C SER A 311 -35.82 13.25 -28.22
N GLY A 312 -36.17 12.41 -27.21
CA GLY A 312 -37.47 11.73 -27.15
C GLY A 312 -37.42 10.23 -27.47
N GLN A 313 -36.23 9.62 -27.49
CA GLN A 313 -36.11 8.18 -27.70
C GLN A 313 -36.80 7.38 -26.60
N ILE A 314 -37.54 6.36 -27.01
CA ILE A 314 -38.15 5.36 -26.12
C ILE A 314 -37.58 3.99 -26.40
N ARG A 315 -37.66 3.10 -25.41
CA ARG A 315 -37.33 1.69 -25.57
C ARG A 315 -38.61 0.91 -25.84
N GLU A 316 -38.67 0.26 -26.99
CA GLU A 316 -39.75 -0.65 -27.37
C GLU A 316 -39.60 -2.03 -26.71
#